data_3d1c37f514a2a58a7fb2d4803828583a
#
_entry.id   3d1c37f514a2a58a7fb2d4803828583a
#
_cell.length_a   1.000
_cell.length_b   1.000
_cell.length_c   1.000
_cell.angle_alpha   90.00
_cell.angle_beta   90.00
_cell.angle_gamma   90.00
#
_symmetry.space_group_name_H-M   'P 1'
#
loop_
_entity.id
_entity.type
_entity.pdbx_description
1 polymer ?
#
loop_
_entity_poly.entity_id
_entity_poly.type
_entity_poly.pdbx_seq_one_letter_code
_entity_poly.pdbx_strand_id
1 'polypeptide(L)'
;MLALTRKGKEKLNILHKEQKDALPPRHYEKIANERVVIVTFDIPESEKRKRNWLRRALRELGLRMIHKSVWMGSIKLPARFVTDLNNLRITDYVEVFEVSKTGTLRHVV
;
A
#
# COMPACT_ATOMS: atom_id res chain seq x y z
N MET A 1 22.83 7.69 17.31
CA MET A 1 22.41 7.27 16.75
C MET A 1 22.36 6.76 16.50
N LEU A 2 22.92 6.89 16.95
CA LEU A 2 22.59 6.45 16.39
C LEU A 2 22.85 5.93 16.44
N ALA A 3 23.53 6.04 16.94
CA ALA A 3 23.47 5.52 16.49
C ALA A 3 23.48 5.09 16.57
N LEU A 4 24.10 5.19 17.14
CA LEU A 4 23.71 4.77 16.69
C LEU A 4 23.89 3.95 16.85
N THR A 5 24.50 3.99 17.41
CA THR A 5 24.39 3.28 17.21
C THR A 5 24.36 2.33 17.14
N ARG A 6 25.00 2.16 17.63
CA ARG A 6 24.85 1.32 17.11
C ARG A 6 24.26 0.94 17.39
N LYS A 7 24.29 1.08 18.26
CA LYS A 7 23.53 1.10 17.94
C LYS A 7 23.19 1.89 17.71
N GLY A 8 23.81 2.55 18.41
CA GLY A 8 23.37 3.60 17.86
C GLY A 8 24.14 4.18 16.88
N LYS A 9 24.92 4.01 16.66
CA LYS A 9 25.07 4.15 15.56
C LYS A 9 25.07 3.33 14.74
N GLU A 10 26.43 2.98 15.35
CA GLU A 10 25.83 2.10 14.53
C GLU A 10 24.40 2.29 14.41
N LYS A 11 23.92 2.66 15.38
CA LYS A 11 22.56 2.94 15.31
C LYS A 11 22.23 3.97 14.30
N LEU A 12 23.06 4.93 14.16
CA LEU A 12 22.82 5.92 13.16
C LEU A 12 22.99 5.36 11.77
N ASN A 13 24.01 4.58 11.57
CA ASN A 13 24.15 3.92 10.29
C ASN A 13 23.02 2.99 10.02
N ILE A 14 22.59 2.35 11.02
CA ILE A 14 21.43 1.49 10.89
C ILE A 14 20.23 2.29 10.48
N LEU A 15 20.12 3.51 10.98
CA LEU A 15 19.02 4.35 10.59
C LEU A 15 19.06 4.69 9.12
N HIS A 16 20.21 4.99 8.59
CA HIS A 16 20.29 5.25 7.16
C HIS A 16 19.90 4.06 6.37
N LYS A 17 20.39 2.91 6.76
CA LYS A 17 20.06 1.70 6.07
C LYS A 17 18.58 1.39 6.21
N GLU A 18 18.06 1.61 7.38
CA GLU A 18 16.66 1.34 7.62
C GLU A 18 15.77 2.28 6.85
N GLN A 19 16.21 3.50 6.62
CA GLN A 19 15.42 4.41 5.84
C GLN A 19 15.31 3.98 4.39
N LYS A 20 16.33 3.33 3.88
CA LYS A 20 16.26 2.79 2.54
C LYS A 20 15.21 1.68 2.47
N ASP A 21 15.11 0.92 3.55
CA ASP A 21 14.17 -0.20 3.61
C ASP A 21 12.87 0.17 4.30
N ALA A 22 12.76 1.40 4.77
CA ALA A 22 11.59 1.82 5.51
C ALA A 22 10.37 1.84 4.61
N LEU A 23 9.27 1.36 5.15
CA LEU A 23 7.99 1.39 4.44
C LEU A 23 7.28 2.70 4.74
N PRO A 24 6.51 3.21 3.79
CA PRO A 24 5.75 4.44 4.04
C PRO A 24 4.76 4.25 5.19
N PRO A 25 4.42 5.32 5.89
CA PRO A 25 3.39 5.23 6.91
C PRO A 25 2.05 4.87 6.29
N ARG A 26 1.23 4.13 7.04
CA ARG A 26 -0.04 3.63 6.54
C ARG A 26 -1.21 4.47 7.01
N HIS A 27 -1.00 5.75 7.20
CA HIS A 27 -2.05 6.61 7.71
C HIS A 27 -2.71 7.34 6.56
N TYR A 28 -3.76 6.78 6.06
CA TYR A 28 -4.54 7.37 4.99
C TYR A 28 -5.91 7.71 5.49
N GLU A 29 -6.42 8.83 5.04
CA GLU A 29 -7.75 9.26 5.39
C GLU A 29 -8.76 8.42 4.62
N LYS A 30 -9.82 8.00 5.33
CA LYS A 30 -10.89 7.25 4.70
C LYS A 30 -11.84 8.24 4.04
N ILE A 31 -11.90 8.19 2.72
CA ILE A 31 -12.77 9.09 1.97
C ILE A 31 -13.81 8.25 1.27
N ALA A 32 -15.06 8.40 1.66
CA ALA A 32 -16.15 7.65 1.07
C ALA A 32 -16.35 8.07 -0.38
N ASN A 33 -16.81 7.13 -1.18
CA ASN A 33 -17.08 7.37 -2.59
C ASN A 33 -18.30 6.56 -2.98
N GLU A 34 -19.01 7.04 -4.01
CA GLU A 34 -20.16 6.30 -4.51
C GLU A 34 -19.75 5.08 -5.32
N ARG A 35 -18.56 5.09 -5.84
CA ARG A 35 -18.09 4.00 -6.69
C ARG A 35 -17.31 3.00 -5.88
N VAL A 36 -17.38 1.76 -6.32
CA VAL A 36 -16.68 0.67 -5.68
C VAL A 36 -15.29 0.55 -6.32
N VAL A 37 -14.29 0.40 -5.48
CA VAL A 37 -12.92 0.19 -5.92
C VAL A 37 -12.52 -1.23 -5.56
N ILE A 38 -11.91 -1.93 -6.51
CA ILE A 38 -11.41 -3.28 -6.31
C ILE A 38 -9.90 -3.25 -6.49
N VAL A 39 -9.18 -3.75 -5.49
CA VAL A 39 -7.73 -3.83 -5.55
C VAL A 39 -7.34 -5.30 -5.54
N THR A 40 -6.58 -5.70 -6.54
CA THR A 40 -6.02 -7.06 -6.59
C THR A 40 -4.51 -6.95 -6.66
N PHE A 41 -3.83 -7.94 -6.11
CA PHE A 41 -2.38 -7.92 -6.13
C PHE A 41 -1.82 -9.33 -6.08
N ASP A 42 -0.64 -9.48 -6.67
CA ASP A 42 0.09 -10.74 -6.68
C ASP A 42 1.54 -10.41 -6.41
N ILE A 43 1.87 -10.22 -5.14
CA ILE A 43 3.21 -9.80 -4.72
C ILE A 43 4.01 -11.04 -4.36
N PRO A 44 5.20 -11.22 -4.93
CA PRO A 44 5.98 -12.42 -4.68
C PRO A 44 6.40 -12.54 -3.22
N GLU A 45 6.68 -13.75 -2.80
CA GLU A 45 7.04 -14.04 -1.43
C GLU A 45 8.29 -13.28 -1.01
N SER A 46 9.19 -13.04 -1.95
CA SER A 46 10.40 -12.28 -1.66
C SER A 46 10.11 -10.85 -1.23
N GLU A 47 8.90 -10.36 -1.52
CA GLU A 47 8.49 -9.01 -1.12
C GLU A 47 7.41 -9.05 -0.05
N LYS A 48 7.50 -10.03 0.83
CA LYS A 48 6.49 -10.27 1.84
C LYS A 48 6.23 -9.04 2.72
N ARG A 49 7.28 -8.30 3.06
CA ARG A 49 7.12 -7.11 3.89
C ARG A 49 6.23 -6.08 3.21
N LYS A 50 6.42 -5.90 1.92
CA LYS A 50 5.62 -4.95 1.15
C LYS A 50 4.19 -5.44 1.01
N ARG A 51 4.01 -6.75 0.84
CA ARG A 51 2.67 -7.32 0.79
C ARG A 51 1.91 -7.07 2.08
N ASN A 52 2.57 -7.26 3.21
CA ASN A 52 1.94 -7.02 4.50
C ASN A 52 1.63 -5.55 4.70
N TRP A 53 2.54 -4.68 4.25
CA TRP A 53 2.30 -3.25 4.28
C TRP A 53 1.05 -2.90 3.48
N LEU A 54 0.94 -3.47 2.28
CA LEU A 54 -0.19 -3.19 1.41
C LEU A 54 -1.51 -3.60 2.06
N ARG A 55 -1.54 -4.77 2.66
CA ARG A 55 -2.76 -5.23 3.31
C ARG A 55 -3.20 -4.29 4.42
N ARG A 56 -2.25 -3.81 5.20
CA ARG A 56 -2.57 -2.87 6.27
C ARG A 56 -3.03 -1.53 5.72
N ALA A 57 -2.37 -1.07 4.65
CA ALA A 57 -2.77 0.17 4.02
C ALA A 57 -4.19 0.09 3.47
N LEU A 58 -4.53 -1.01 2.83
CA LEU A 58 -5.87 -1.20 2.30
C LEU A 58 -6.92 -1.19 3.41
N ARG A 59 -6.57 -1.79 4.55
CA ARG A 59 -7.47 -1.79 5.70
C ARG A 59 -7.66 -0.38 6.23
N GLU A 60 -6.59 0.38 6.30
CA GLU A 60 -6.67 1.77 6.75
C GLU A 60 -7.53 2.61 5.81
N LEU A 61 -7.47 2.33 4.53
CA LEU A 61 -8.25 3.06 3.54
C LEU A 61 -9.74 2.73 3.63
N GLY A 62 -10.09 1.65 4.29
CA GLY A 62 -11.48 1.29 4.44
C GLY A 62 -11.93 0.17 3.51
N LEU A 63 -11.01 -0.47 2.80
CA LEU A 63 -11.37 -1.62 1.99
C LEU A 63 -11.49 -2.85 2.86
N ARG A 64 -12.25 -3.84 2.36
CA ARG A 64 -12.42 -5.11 3.02
C ARG A 64 -11.82 -6.22 2.18
N MET A 65 -11.22 -7.18 2.85
CA MET A 65 -10.65 -8.33 2.17
C MET A 65 -11.77 -9.28 1.74
N ILE A 66 -11.90 -9.48 0.45
CA ILE A 66 -12.83 -10.46 -0.10
C ILE A 66 -12.11 -11.79 -0.25
N HIS A 67 -10.86 -11.70 -0.62
CA HIS A 67 -9.99 -12.85 -0.79
C HIS A 67 -8.60 -12.41 -0.37
N LYS A 68 -7.67 -13.34 -0.21
CA LYS A 68 -6.33 -12.99 0.28
C LYS A 68 -5.69 -11.86 -0.52
N SER A 69 -5.92 -11.85 -1.81
CA SER A 69 -5.31 -10.84 -2.68
C SER A 69 -6.34 -9.99 -3.42
N VAL A 70 -7.58 -9.97 -2.92
CA VAL A 70 -8.65 -9.17 -3.53
C VAL A 70 -9.35 -8.38 -2.44
N TRP A 71 -9.34 -7.08 -2.58
CA TRP A 71 -9.94 -6.17 -1.61
C TRP A 71 -10.92 -5.24 -2.31
N MET A 72 -11.93 -4.81 -1.61
CA MET A 72 -13.00 -4.03 -2.19
C MET A 72 -13.55 -3.03 -1.18
N GLY A 73 -13.97 -1.87 -1.68
CA GLY A 73 -14.59 -0.87 -0.83
C GLY A 73 -15.10 0.30 -1.62
N SER A 74 -16.01 1.05 -1.01
CA SER A 74 -16.58 2.25 -1.62
C SER A 74 -15.82 3.45 -1.09
N ILE A 75 -14.58 3.60 -1.54
CA ILE A 75 -13.71 4.66 -1.06
C ILE A 75 -12.98 5.29 -2.23
N LYS A 76 -12.42 6.44 -1.98
CA LYS A 76 -11.58 7.13 -2.95
C LYS A 76 -10.14 6.88 -2.58
N LEU A 77 -9.36 6.37 -3.54
CA LEU A 77 -7.94 6.13 -3.31
C LEU A 77 -7.19 7.45 -3.34
N PRO A 78 -6.45 7.79 -2.27
CA PRO A 78 -5.66 9.03 -2.30
C PRO A 78 -4.50 8.91 -3.27
N ALA A 79 -4.14 10.04 -3.88
CA ALA A 79 -2.98 10.07 -4.77
C ALA A 79 -1.72 9.64 -4.03
N ARG A 80 -1.64 9.96 -2.74
CA ARG A 80 -0.50 9.58 -1.93
C ARG A 80 -0.31 8.07 -1.87
N PHE A 81 -1.42 7.33 -1.82
CA PHE A 81 -1.35 5.87 -1.79
C PHE A 81 -0.72 5.35 -3.09
N VAL A 82 -1.13 5.91 -4.23
CA VAL A 82 -0.56 5.49 -5.51
C VAL A 82 0.92 5.83 -5.56
N THR A 83 1.29 7.00 -5.06
CA THR A 83 2.69 7.40 -4.99
C THR A 83 3.50 6.41 -4.15
N ASP A 84 2.93 5.99 -3.02
CA ASP A 84 3.62 5.04 -2.15
C ASP A 84 3.78 3.68 -2.85
N LEU A 85 2.81 3.25 -3.63
CA LEU A 85 2.94 2.02 -4.39
C LEU A 85 4.10 2.11 -5.37
N ASN A 86 4.23 3.25 -6.04
CA ASN A 86 5.33 3.46 -6.98
C ASN A 86 6.67 3.47 -6.25
N ASN A 87 6.73 4.12 -5.10
CA ASN A 87 7.97 4.20 -4.33
C ASN A 87 8.40 2.84 -3.82
N LEU A 88 7.45 1.99 -3.50
CA LEU A 88 7.74 0.63 -3.06
C LEU A 88 8.05 -0.30 -4.23
N ARG A 89 7.84 0.17 -5.46
CA ARG A 89 8.09 -0.61 -6.66
C ARG A 89 7.26 -1.87 -6.72
N ILE A 90 6.03 -1.79 -6.27
CA ILE A 90 5.11 -2.92 -6.34
C ILE A 90 3.93 -2.63 -7.26
N THR A 91 3.98 -1.53 -7.99
CA THR A 91 2.89 -1.16 -8.89
C THR A 91 2.62 -2.25 -9.93
N ASP A 92 3.67 -2.92 -10.40
CA ASP A 92 3.50 -3.95 -11.40
C ASP A 92 2.75 -5.17 -10.88
N TYR A 93 2.66 -5.31 -9.56
CA TYR A 93 1.97 -6.45 -8.95
C TYR A 93 0.59 -6.09 -8.44
N VAL A 94 0.16 -4.84 -8.63
CA VAL A 94 -1.10 -4.35 -8.07
C VAL A 94 -1.95 -3.81 -9.19
N GLU A 95 -3.22 -4.20 -9.20
CA GLU A 95 -4.19 -3.67 -10.15
C GLU A 95 -5.36 -3.08 -9.38
N VAL A 96 -5.81 -1.94 -9.84
CA VAL A 96 -6.93 -1.25 -9.22
C VAL A 96 -7.99 -1.02 -10.26
N PHE A 97 -9.20 -1.43 -9.93
CA PHE A 97 -10.35 -1.24 -10.80
C PHE A 97 -11.40 -0.41 -10.10
N GLU A 98 -12.10 0.38 -10.87
CA GLU A 98 -13.23 1.14 -10.35
C GLU A 98 -14.48 0.70 -11.09
N VAL A 99 -15.54 0.41 -10.36
CA VAL A 99 -16.79 0.00 -10.97
C VAL A 99 -17.60 1.25 -11.28
N SER A 100 -17.94 1.44 -12.56
CA SER A 100 -18.70 2.59 -12.97
C SER A 100 -20.15 2.44 -12.53
N LYS A 101 -20.92 3.52 -12.68
CA LYS A 101 -22.35 3.47 -12.34
C LYS A 101 -23.10 2.46 -13.19
N THR A 102 -22.60 2.19 -14.39
CA THR A 102 -23.23 1.20 -15.27
C THR A 102 -22.74 -0.22 -14.99
N GLY A 103 -21.85 -0.39 -14.03
CA GLY A 103 -21.33 -1.70 -13.69
C GLY A 103 -20.09 -2.11 -14.45
N THR A 104 -19.56 -1.23 -15.29
CA THR A 104 -18.36 -1.54 -16.06
C THR A 104 -17.12 -1.32 -15.20
N LEU A 105 -16.20 -2.29 -15.25
CA LEU A 105 -14.91 -2.15 -14.58
C LEU A 105 -13.99 -1.25 -15.39
N ARG A 106 -13.32 -0.35 -14.70
CA ARG A 106 -12.34 0.51 -15.30
C ARG A 106 -11.02 0.34 -14.58
N HIS A 107 -9.98 0.03 -15.34
CA HIS A 107 -8.64 -0.14 -14.79
C HIS A 107 -8.07 1.23 -14.45
N VAL A 108 -7.63 1.41 -13.22
CA VAL A 108 -7.18 2.71 -12.73
C VAL A 108 -5.67 2.72 -12.55
N VAL A 109 -5.12 1.61 -12.07
CA VAL A 109 -3.67 1.52 -11.84
C VAL A 109 -3.16 0.22 -12.39
#